data_4dcfbb61e143156de794c6d4d97f2528
#
_entry.id   4dcfbb61e143156de794c6d4d97f2528
#
_cell.length_a   1.000
_cell.length_b   1.000
_cell.length_c   1.000
_cell.angle_alpha   90.00
_cell.angle_beta   90.00
_cell.angle_gamma   90.00
#
_symmetry.space_group_name_H-M   'P 1'
#
loop_
_entity.id
_entity.type
_entity.pdbx_description
1 polymer ?
#
loop_
_entity_poly.entity_id
_entity_poly.type
_entity_poly.pdbx_seq_one_letter_code
_entity_poly.pdbx_strand_id
1 'polypeptide(L)'
;GIDMAGILIDHYYQCDDDSIRNSLKYFSNKINHKYSGEELHEFLTYGCLQRNMRILGTLTNLYLIHNRTYRLKDLPMIFSNLVAMIPDELNIKEDITDKVQSLLLKRISEI
;
A
#
# COMPACT_ATOMS: atom_id res chain seq x y z
N GLY A 1 -0.29 -10.76 6.83
CA GLY A 1 -0.80 -9.50 6.25
C GLY A 1 -0.09 -9.08 4.98
N ILE A 2 1.23 -9.25 4.87
CA ILE A 2 2.01 -8.83 3.69
C ILE A 2 1.58 -9.62 2.44
N ASP A 3 1.42 -10.93 2.55
CA ASP A 3 1.02 -11.77 1.42
C ASP A 3 -0.40 -11.43 0.95
N MET A 4 -1.30 -11.20 1.87
CA MET A 4 -2.67 -10.77 1.55
C MET A 4 -2.68 -9.39 0.90
N ALA A 5 -1.85 -8.47 1.37
CA ALA A 5 -1.71 -7.15 0.76
C ALA A 5 -1.21 -7.25 -0.69
N GLY A 6 -0.32 -8.20 -0.98
CA GLY A 6 0.16 -8.45 -2.33
C GLY A 6 -0.90 -8.96 -3.30
N ILE A 7 -1.95 -9.60 -2.76
CA ILE A 7 -3.06 -10.13 -3.57
C ILE A 7 -4.22 -9.15 -3.65
N LEU A 8 -4.63 -8.60 -2.50
CA LEU A 8 -5.87 -7.83 -2.38
C LEU A 8 -5.67 -6.34 -2.63
N ILE A 9 -4.47 -5.81 -2.36
CA ILE A 9 -4.17 -4.38 -2.53
C ILE A 9 -2.90 -4.24 -3.38
N ASP A 10 -3.01 -4.65 -4.62
CA ASP A 10 -1.94 -4.51 -5.61
C ASP A 10 -2.17 -3.25 -6.45
N HIS A 11 -1.10 -2.51 -6.76
CA HIS A 11 -1.22 -1.29 -7.56
C HIS A 11 -1.49 -1.57 -9.04
N TYR A 12 -1.31 -2.79 -9.51
CA TYR A 12 -1.67 -3.20 -10.87
C TYR A 12 -3.11 -3.67 -10.97
N TYR A 13 -3.64 -4.27 -9.90
CA TYR A 13 -5.00 -4.77 -9.87
C TYR A 13 -5.59 -4.49 -8.49
N GLN A 14 -6.60 -3.64 -8.46
CA GLN A 14 -7.24 -3.24 -7.21
C GLN A 14 -8.58 -3.94 -7.04
N CYS A 15 -8.73 -4.63 -5.92
CA CYS A 15 -10.03 -5.16 -5.50
C CYS A 15 -10.86 -4.06 -4.86
N ASP A 16 -12.19 -4.10 -5.04
CA ASP A 16 -13.06 -3.21 -4.30
C ASP A 16 -13.14 -3.60 -2.81
N ASP A 17 -13.66 -2.68 -2.00
CA ASP A 17 -13.71 -2.85 -0.55
C ASP A 17 -14.56 -4.07 -0.13
N ASP A 18 -15.69 -4.29 -0.82
CA ASP A 18 -16.57 -5.43 -0.52
C ASP A 18 -15.89 -6.76 -0.84
N SER A 19 -15.17 -6.85 -1.96
CA SER A 19 -14.41 -8.04 -2.32
C SER A 19 -13.33 -8.35 -1.29
N ILE A 20 -12.62 -7.31 -0.81
CA ILE A 20 -11.60 -7.44 0.24
C ILE A 20 -12.24 -7.99 1.51
N ARG A 21 -13.33 -7.39 1.99
CA ARG A 21 -14.01 -7.80 3.20
C ARG A 21 -14.56 -9.22 3.12
N ASN A 22 -15.14 -9.59 1.97
CA ASN A 22 -15.66 -10.94 1.74
C ASN A 22 -14.53 -11.97 1.72
N SER A 23 -13.39 -11.65 1.12
CA SER A 23 -12.21 -12.51 1.11
C SER A 23 -11.67 -12.74 2.51
N LEU A 24 -11.62 -11.70 3.35
CA LEU A 24 -11.16 -11.80 4.73
C LEU A 24 -12.12 -12.65 5.56
N LYS A 25 -13.43 -12.50 5.36
CA LYS A 25 -14.44 -13.30 6.04
C LYS A 25 -14.33 -14.77 5.67
N TYR A 26 -14.16 -15.06 4.39
CA TYR A 26 -13.94 -16.42 3.90
C TYR A 26 -12.68 -17.02 4.52
N PHE A 27 -11.59 -16.30 4.54
CA PHE A 27 -10.34 -16.74 5.14
C PHE A 27 -10.47 -16.99 6.63
N SER A 28 -11.19 -16.12 7.37
CA SER A 28 -11.48 -16.31 8.79
C SER A 28 -12.18 -17.64 9.03
N ASN A 29 -13.18 -17.98 8.20
CA ASN A 29 -13.88 -19.27 8.31
C ASN A 29 -12.95 -20.46 8.08
N LYS A 30 -12.03 -20.35 7.12
CA LYS A 30 -11.09 -21.43 6.79
C LYS A 30 -10.08 -21.72 7.89
N ILE A 31 -9.73 -20.73 8.69
CA ILE A 31 -8.80 -20.89 9.83
C ILE A 31 -9.54 -21.11 11.15
N ASN A 32 -10.80 -21.57 11.10
CA ASN A 32 -11.64 -21.86 12.25
C ASN A 32 -11.79 -20.68 13.21
N HIS A 33 -11.90 -19.47 12.66
CA HIS A 33 -12.10 -18.22 13.40
C HIS A 33 -10.97 -17.91 14.41
N LYS A 34 -9.75 -18.40 14.16
CA LYS A 34 -8.58 -18.04 14.98
C LYS A 34 -8.42 -16.53 15.06
N TYR A 35 -8.68 -15.85 13.95
CA TYR A 35 -8.76 -14.39 13.87
C TYR A 35 -10.08 -14.01 13.21
N SER A 36 -10.71 -12.94 13.72
CA SER A 36 -11.92 -12.39 13.10
C SER A 36 -11.61 -11.70 11.77
N GLY A 37 -12.64 -11.44 10.97
CA GLY A 37 -12.49 -10.68 9.73
C GLY A 37 -11.93 -9.28 9.99
N GLU A 38 -12.30 -8.64 11.11
CA GLU A 38 -11.80 -7.32 11.50
C GLU A 38 -10.32 -7.36 11.87
N GLU A 39 -9.91 -8.37 12.65
CA GLU A 39 -8.49 -8.57 12.99
C GLU A 39 -7.65 -8.83 11.73
N LEU A 40 -8.16 -9.63 10.79
CA LEU A 40 -7.49 -9.87 9.53
C LEU A 40 -7.40 -8.60 8.68
N HIS A 41 -8.43 -7.75 8.72
CA HIS A 41 -8.41 -6.45 8.03
C HIS A 41 -7.33 -5.54 8.62
N GLU A 42 -7.16 -5.53 9.93
CA GLU A 42 -6.09 -4.78 10.59
C GLU A 42 -4.71 -5.32 10.17
N PHE A 43 -4.52 -6.63 10.15
CA PHE A 43 -3.27 -7.24 9.66
C PHE A 43 -3.01 -6.87 8.20
N LEU A 44 -4.05 -6.85 7.36
CA LEU A 44 -3.96 -6.44 5.97
C LEU A 44 -3.49 -4.98 5.84
N THR A 45 -4.06 -4.09 6.66
CA THR A 45 -3.72 -2.66 6.67
C THR A 45 -2.22 -2.46 6.94
N TYR A 46 -1.70 -3.05 8.00
CA TYR A 46 -0.28 -2.93 8.35
C TYR A 46 0.61 -3.67 7.35
N GLY A 47 0.16 -4.80 6.82
CA GLY A 47 0.87 -5.52 5.75
C GLY A 47 0.97 -4.68 4.47
N CYS A 48 -0.08 -3.96 4.14
CA CYS A 48 -0.10 -3.04 2.99
C CYS A 48 0.90 -1.89 3.19
N LEU A 49 0.91 -1.27 4.36
CA LEU A 49 1.86 -0.22 4.69
C LEU A 49 3.29 -0.72 4.53
N GLN A 50 3.62 -1.84 5.16
CA GLN A 50 4.96 -2.41 5.11
C GLN A 50 5.39 -2.74 3.68
N ARG A 51 4.51 -3.38 2.92
CA ARG A 51 4.78 -3.76 1.53
C ARG A 51 5.02 -2.53 0.65
N ASN A 52 4.15 -1.56 0.72
CA ASN A 52 4.24 -0.37 -0.13
C ASN A 52 5.44 0.50 0.26
N MET A 53 5.75 0.63 1.54
CA MET A 53 6.96 1.33 1.99
C MET A 53 8.22 0.65 1.46
N ARG A 54 8.27 -0.68 1.49
CA ARG A 54 9.41 -1.43 0.93
C ARG A 54 9.55 -1.19 -0.57
N ILE A 55 8.46 -1.24 -1.32
CA ILE A 55 8.49 -1.03 -2.77
C ILE A 55 8.94 0.40 -3.09
N LEU A 56 8.39 1.41 -2.41
CA LEU A 56 8.80 2.79 -2.58
C LEU A 56 10.29 2.97 -2.32
N GLY A 57 10.78 2.41 -1.21
CA GLY A 57 12.21 2.48 -0.87
C GLY A 57 13.08 1.80 -1.90
N THR A 58 12.71 0.62 -2.37
CA THR A 58 13.46 -0.13 -3.37
C THR A 58 13.54 0.62 -4.70
N LEU A 59 12.41 1.09 -5.22
CA LEU A 59 12.38 1.79 -6.51
C LEU A 59 13.11 3.13 -6.44
N THR A 60 12.96 3.85 -5.33
CA THR A 60 13.67 5.12 -5.11
C THR A 60 15.18 4.89 -5.04
N ASN A 61 15.63 3.87 -4.32
CA ASN A 61 17.04 3.53 -4.21
C ASN A 61 17.64 3.14 -5.56
N LEU A 62 16.92 2.36 -6.36
CA LEU A 62 17.36 1.99 -7.71
C LEU A 62 17.58 3.25 -8.57
N TYR A 63 16.72 4.24 -8.45
CA TYR A 63 16.88 5.50 -9.17
C TYR A 63 18.05 6.34 -8.64
N LEU A 64 18.08 6.58 -7.32
CA LEU A 64 19.07 7.50 -6.73
C LEU A 64 20.50 6.96 -6.76
N ILE A 65 20.68 5.67 -6.55
CA ILE A 65 22.00 5.04 -6.45
C ILE A 65 22.45 4.44 -7.78
N HIS A 66 21.55 3.79 -8.50
CA HIS A 66 21.87 3.06 -9.72
C HIS A 66 21.38 3.74 -10.99
N ASN A 67 20.77 4.91 -10.87
CA ASN A 67 20.22 5.70 -11.99
C ASN A 67 19.25 4.87 -12.87
N ARG A 68 18.50 3.95 -12.28
CA ARG A 68 17.52 3.12 -12.97
C ARG A 68 16.13 3.72 -12.84
N THR A 69 15.46 3.89 -13.98
CA THR A 69 14.12 4.47 -14.04
C THR A 69 13.00 3.42 -14.03
N TYR A 70 13.35 2.17 -13.78
CA TYR A 70 12.38 1.06 -13.77
C TYR A 70 11.22 1.34 -12.81
N ARG A 71 10.01 1.33 -13.36
CA ARG A 71 8.76 1.50 -12.62
C ARG A 71 8.62 2.80 -11.82
N LEU A 72 9.42 3.83 -12.11
CA LEU A 72 9.29 5.12 -11.42
C LEU A 72 7.90 5.75 -11.60
N LYS A 73 7.28 5.57 -12.78
CA LYS A 73 5.94 6.08 -13.06
C LYS A 73 4.85 5.46 -12.19
N ASP A 74 5.13 4.32 -11.57
CA ASP A 74 4.19 3.64 -10.67
C ASP A 74 4.22 4.22 -9.24
N LEU A 75 5.26 4.97 -8.88
CA LEU A 75 5.43 5.50 -7.52
C LEU A 75 4.23 6.32 -7.03
N PRO A 76 3.62 7.21 -7.85
CA PRO A 76 2.45 7.96 -7.37
C PRO A 76 1.28 7.05 -6.98
N MET A 77 1.02 6.00 -7.74
CA MET A 77 -0.04 5.05 -7.43
C MET A 77 0.29 4.24 -6.16
N ILE A 78 1.53 3.79 -6.04
CA ILE A 78 1.99 3.04 -4.87
C ILE A 78 1.88 3.91 -3.61
N PHE A 79 2.29 5.18 -3.71
CA PHE A 79 2.19 6.13 -2.60
C PHE A 79 0.72 6.43 -2.25
N SER A 80 -0.15 6.59 -3.25
CA SER A 80 -1.57 6.79 -3.04
C SER A 80 -2.20 5.60 -2.29
N ASN A 81 -1.85 4.38 -2.68
CA ASN A 81 -2.32 3.17 -1.98
C ASN A 81 -1.83 3.13 -0.53
N LEU A 82 -0.58 3.53 -0.30
CA LEU A 82 -0.03 3.61 1.06
C LEU A 82 -0.80 4.62 1.90
N VAL A 83 -1.04 5.82 1.37
CA VAL A 83 -1.78 6.88 2.09
C VAL A 83 -3.19 6.43 2.44
N ALA A 84 -3.89 5.76 1.51
CA ALA A 84 -5.24 5.27 1.73
C ALA A 84 -5.34 4.24 2.85
N MET A 85 -4.24 3.56 3.18
CA MET A 85 -4.20 2.52 4.20
C MET A 85 -3.58 2.97 5.52
N ILE A 86 -3.21 4.25 5.66
CA ILE A 86 -2.66 4.76 6.91
C ILE A 86 -3.77 4.78 7.97
N PRO A 87 -3.60 4.06 9.10
CA PRO A 87 -4.59 4.12 10.18
C PRO A 87 -4.62 5.50 10.84
N ASP A 88 -5.82 5.93 11.25
CA ASP A 88 -6.00 7.22 11.93
C ASP A 88 -5.17 7.32 13.21
N GLU A 89 -4.96 6.20 13.89
CA GLU A 89 -4.18 6.12 15.13
C GLU A 89 -2.71 6.53 14.97
N LEU A 90 -2.16 6.50 13.74
CA LEU A 90 -0.81 6.97 13.46
C LEU A 90 -0.74 8.50 13.39
N ASN A 91 -1.88 9.17 13.33
CA ASN A 91 -2.00 10.63 13.39
C ASN A 91 -1.09 11.37 12.39
N ILE A 92 -1.03 10.87 11.17
CA ILE A 92 -0.28 11.51 10.08
C ILE A 92 -1.16 12.55 9.43
N LYS A 93 -0.66 13.80 9.35
CA LYS A 93 -1.42 14.91 8.80
C LYS A 93 -1.58 14.80 7.29
N GLU A 94 -2.80 15.06 6.81
CA GLU A 94 -3.14 14.98 5.40
C GLU A 94 -2.34 15.97 4.54
N ASP A 95 -2.05 17.18 5.04
CA ASP A 95 -1.26 18.17 4.32
C ASP A 95 0.17 17.69 4.04
N ILE A 96 0.75 16.87 4.92
CA ILE A 96 2.08 16.27 4.72
C ILE A 96 2.02 15.26 3.56
N THR A 97 1.03 14.37 3.56
CA THR A 97 0.89 13.36 2.51
C THR A 97 0.56 14.01 1.16
N ASP A 98 -0.27 15.03 1.13
CA ASP A 98 -0.57 15.78 -0.09
C ASP A 98 0.66 16.48 -0.65
N LYS A 99 1.47 17.08 0.21
CA LYS A 99 2.72 17.74 -0.18
C LYS A 99 3.71 16.74 -0.77
N VAL A 100 3.87 15.59 -0.14
CA VAL A 100 4.77 14.54 -0.65
C VAL A 100 4.29 14.04 -2.00
N GLN A 101 2.98 13.81 -2.17
CA GLN A 101 2.41 13.37 -3.43
C GLN A 101 2.66 14.39 -4.56
N SER A 102 2.45 15.66 -4.27
CA SER A 102 2.68 16.74 -5.25
C SER A 102 4.15 16.82 -5.68
N LEU A 103 5.07 16.71 -4.72
CA LEU A 103 6.50 16.70 -5.00
C LEU A 103 6.92 15.49 -5.82
N LEU A 104 6.34 14.33 -5.51
CA LEU A 104 6.62 13.10 -6.23
C LEU A 104 6.18 13.18 -7.70
N LEU A 105 4.95 13.66 -7.93
CA LEU A 105 4.42 13.87 -9.28
C LEU A 105 5.27 14.84 -10.07
N LYS A 106 5.65 15.96 -9.46
CA LYS A 106 6.52 16.95 -10.09
C LYS A 106 7.87 16.36 -10.47
N ARG A 107 8.51 15.65 -9.55
CA ARG A 107 9.83 15.06 -9.78
C ARG A 107 9.80 14.03 -10.90
N ILE A 108 8.77 13.19 -10.93
CA ILE A 108 8.64 12.17 -11.99
C ILE A 108 8.41 12.81 -13.35
N SER A 109 7.64 13.92 -13.42
CA SER A 109 7.42 14.63 -14.68
C SER A 109 8.69 15.26 -15.26
N GLU A 110 9.70 15.49 -14.45
CA GLU A 110 10.99 16.06 -14.85
C GLU A 110 11.99 15.00 -15.34
N ILE A 111 11.68 13.73 -15.20
CA ILE A 111 12.50 12.61 -15.69
C ILE A 111 12.05 12.17 -17.10
#